data_dee601dc6c6a85d7b183ef9b913b56cf
#
_entry.id   dee601dc6c6a85d7b183ef9b913b56cf
#
_cell.length_a   1.000
_cell.length_b   1.000
_cell.length_c   1.000
_cell.angle_alpha   90.00
_cell.angle_beta   90.00
_cell.angle_gamma   90.00
#
_symmetry.space_group_name_H-M   'P 1'
#
loop_
_entity.id
_entity.type
_entity.pdbx_description
1 polymer ?
#
loop_
_entity_poly.entity_id
_entity_poly.type
_entity_poly.pdbx_seq_one_letter_code
_entity_poly.pdbx_strand_id
1 'polypeptide(L)'
;MDLGYLKIKIDIKSEYDEYKKKYDFKRKEIKKEEIKKVFEGFKEFFKLDGNFKFKETDHTMIAEYRDHAITLDVDIYKNTDAPGFDIEGLIKTYEKQVYEFVVTGITDHESSLAPYVDDQERMIQETRKFKEFLDGETIFTYRYIVKGSEKSYGTMQEMMLGL
;
A
#
# COMPACT_ATOMS: atom_id res chain seq x y z
N MET A 1 -2.08 -43.09 13.88
CA MET A 1 -2.52 -41.89 13.15
C MET A 1 -4.03 -41.95 12.93
N ASP A 2 -4.72 -40.94 13.39
CA ASP A 2 -6.18 -40.84 13.20
C ASP A 2 -6.45 -40.16 11.86
N LEU A 3 -7.05 -40.90 10.93
CA LEU A 3 -7.36 -40.39 9.58
C LEU A 3 -8.36 -39.22 9.60
N GLY A 4 -9.33 -39.27 10.52
CA GLY A 4 -10.29 -38.17 10.65
C GLY A 4 -9.62 -36.87 11.09
N TYR A 5 -8.74 -36.94 12.06
CA TYR A 5 -7.98 -35.78 12.52
C TYR A 5 -7.01 -35.27 11.47
N LEU A 6 -6.32 -36.17 10.78
CA LEU A 6 -5.43 -35.79 9.67
C LEU A 6 -6.21 -35.05 8.57
N LYS A 7 -7.39 -35.53 8.22
CA LYS A 7 -8.25 -34.91 7.22
C LYS A 7 -8.66 -33.49 7.61
N ILE A 8 -9.02 -33.28 8.87
CA ILE A 8 -9.37 -31.97 9.40
C ILE A 8 -8.18 -31.00 9.28
N LYS A 9 -6.98 -31.44 9.65
CA LYS A 9 -5.75 -30.64 9.52
C LYS A 9 -5.49 -30.23 8.07
N ILE A 10 -5.65 -31.15 7.14
CA ILE A 10 -5.44 -30.89 5.71
C ILE A 10 -6.49 -29.90 5.19
N ASP A 11 -7.75 -30.06 5.61
CA ASP A 11 -8.83 -29.17 5.19
C ASP A 11 -8.57 -27.73 5.68
N ILE A 12 -8.14 -27.57 6.94
CA ILE A 12 -7.79 -26.25 7.52
C ILE A 12 -6.66 -25.60 6.74
N LYS A 13 -5.58 -26.36 6.47
CA LYS A 13 -4.42 -25.85 5.75
C LYS A 13 -4.77 -25.51 4.30
N SER A 14 -5.53 -26.34 3.64
CA SER A 14 -5.94 -26.10 2.25
C SER A 14 -6.81 -24.85 2.11
N GLU A 15 -7.73 -24.63 3.03
CA GLU A 15 -8.57 -23.45 3.07
C GLU A 15 -7.75 -22.19 3.36
N TYR A 16 -6.84 -22.28 4.32
CA TYR A 16 -5.91 -21.19 4.65
C TYR A 16 -5.07 -20.78 3.44
N ASP A 17 -4.44 -21.75 2.77
CA ASP A 17 -3.60 -21.47 1.60
C ASP A 17 -4.40 -20.84 0.45
N GLU A 18 -5.63 -21.30 0.22
CA GLU A 18 -6.53 -20.74 -0.81
C GLU A 18 -6.87 -19.28 -0.52
N TYR A 19 -7.35 -18.98 0.69
CA TYR A 19 -7.78 -17.63 1.04
C TYR A 19 -6.63 -16.66 1.23
N LYS A 20 -5.48 -17.13 1.71
CA LYS A 20 -4.26 -16.33 1.77
C LYS A 20 -3.84 -15.87 0.37
N LYS A 21 -3.89 -16.75 -0.60
CA LYS A 21 -3.54 -16.46 -1.99
C LYS A 21 -4.49 -15.40 -2.58
N LYS A 22 -5.78 -15.56 -2.36
CA LYS A 22 -6.79 -14.58 -2.78
C LYS A 22 -6.63 -13.22 -2.09
N TYR A 23 -6.34 -13.24 -0.80
CA TYR A 23 -6.06 -12.04 -0.02
C TYR A 23 -4.84 -11.31 -0.53
N ASP A 24 -3.71 -12.01 -0.73
CA ASP A 24 -2.48 -11.41 -1.24
C ASP A 24 -2.69 -10.79 -2.63
N PHE A 25 -3.45 -11.44 -3.49
CA PHE A 25 -3.79 -10.90 -4.81
C PHE A 25 -4.57 -9.58 -4.68
N LYS A 26 -5.63 -9.57 -3.88
CA LYS A 26 -6.46 -8.37 -3.66
C LYS A 26 -5.65 -7.25 -3.01
N ARG A 27 -4.81 -7.58 -2.02
CA ARG A 27 -3.92 -6.62 -1.36
C ARG A 27 -2.99 -5.94 -2.36
N LYS A 28 -2.36 -6.72 -3.24
CA LYS A 28 -1.47 -6.19 -4.28
C LYS A 28 -2.21 -5.29 -5.27
N GLU A 29 -3.41 -5.66 -5.67
CA GLU A 29 -4.25 -4.84 -6.56
C GLU A 29 -4.62 -3.50 -5.91
N ILE A 30 -4.99 -3.50 -4.63
CA ILE A 30 -5.29 -2.28 -3.87
C ILE A 30 -4.06 -1.37 -3.81
N LYS A 31 -2.88 -1.94 -3.52
CA LYS A 31 -1.62 -1.16 -3.50
C LYS A 31 -1.29 -0.58 -4.87
N LYS A 32 -1.44 -1.34 -5.94
CA LYS A 32 -1.19 -0.85 -7.31
C LYS A 32 -2.10 0.32 -7.66
N GLU A 33 -3.37 0.25 -7.31
CA GLU A 33 -4.32 1.35 -7.54
C GLU A 33 -3.92 2.60 -6.75
N GLU A 34 -3.50 2.46 -5.51
CA GLU A 34 -3.06 3.60 -4.71
C GLU A 34 -1.74 4.18 -5.20
N ILE A 35 -0.78 3.35 -5.62
CA ILE A 35 0.47 3.81 -6.24
C ILE A 35 0.16 4.63 -7.50
N LYS A 36 -0.78 4.18 -8.30
CA LYS A 36 -1.24 4.93 -9.47
C LYS A 36 -1.77 6.31 -9.10
N LYS A 37 -2.54 6.41 -8.02
CA LYS A 37 -3.04 7.68 -7.49
C LYS A 37 -1.91 8.57 -6.98
N VAL A 38 -0.85 8.01 -6.42
CA VAL A 38 0.35 8.75 -6.01
C VAL A 38 0.99 9.42 -7.22
N PHE A 39 1.21 8.69 -8.30
CA PHE A 39 1.78 9.24 -9.54
C PHE A 39 0.86 10.29 -10.18
N GLU A 40 -0.43 10.02 -10.26
CA GLU A 40 -1.42 10.95 -10.80
C GLU A 40 -1.49 12.24 -9.98
N GLY A 41 -1.49 12.14 -8.65
CA GLY A 41 -1.52 13.29 -7.75
C GLY A 41 -0.27 14.16 -7.84
N PHE A 42 0.89 13.55 -8.01
CA PHE A 42 2.14 14.28 -8.27
C PHE A 42 2.04 15.06 -9.58
N LYS A 43 1.58 14.43 -10.64
CA LYS A 43 1.40 15.07 -11.94
C LYS A 43 0.36 16.19 -11.88
N GLU A 44 -0.76 15.97 -11.21
CA GLU A 44 -1.82 16.97 -11.04
C GLU A 44 -1.33 18.22 -10.31
N PHE A 45 -0.46 18.06 -9.31
CA PHE A 45 0.15 19.18 -8.61
C PHE A 45 0.90 20.10 -9.58
N PHE A 46 1.75 19.54 -10.44
CA PHE A 46 2.53 20.33 -11.39
C PHE A 46 1.71 20.86 -12.57
N LYS A 47 0.57 20.26 -12.86
CA LYS A 47 -0.36 20.76 -13.86
C LYS A 47 -1.10 22.03 -13.46
N LEU A 48 -1.04 22.41 -12.18
CA LEU A 48 -1.53 23.72 -11.74
C LEU A 48 -0.82 24.88 -12.46
N ASP A 49 0.41 24.63 -12.88
CA ASP A 49 1.18 25.51 -13.77
C ASP A 49 1.49 24.75 -15.06
N GLY A 50 0.97 25.18 -16.19
CA GLY A 50 1.08 24.50 -17.48
C GLY A 50 2.48 24.44 -18.11
N ASN A 51 3.53 24.89 -17.43
CA ASN A 51 4.88 24.97 -17.98
C ASN A 51 5.77 23.77 -17.69
N PHE A 52 5.31 22.81 -16.86
CA PHE A 52 6.08 21.61 -16.55
C PHE A 52 5.90 20.54 -17.61
N LYS A 53 7.00 19.88 -17.95
CA LYS A 53 7.04 18.71 -18.81
C LYS A 53 7.25 17.47 -17.97
N PHE A 54 6.69 16.35 -18.37
CA PHE A 54 6.74 15.10 -17.62
C PHE A 54 7.49 14.02 -18.38
N LYS A 55 8.32 13.27 -17.63
CA LYS A 55 8.93 12.02 -18.09
C LYS A 55 8.55 10.93 -17.11
N GLU A 56 8.17 9.78 -17.64
CA GLU A 56 7.66 8.66 -16.84
C GLU A 56 8.48 7.41 -17.14
N THR A 57 8.87 6.70 -16.09
CA THR A 57 9.41 5.34 -16.14
C THR A 57 8.55 4.46 -15.25
N ASP A 58 8.86 3.16 -15.14
CA ASP A 58 8.07 2.22 -14.32
C ASP A 58 7.99 2.65 -12.84
N HIS A 59 9.06 3.25 -12.31
CA HIS A 59 9.16 3.60 -10.89
C HIS A 59 9.32 5.08 -10.62
N THR A 60 9.44 5.90 -11.65
CA THR A 60 9.74 7.33 -11.52
C THR A 60 8.82 8.19 -12.34
N MET A 61 8.48 9.35 -11.79
CA MET A 61 7.91 10.46 -12.55
C MET A 61 8.76 11.70 -12.34
N ILE A 62 9.13 12.37 -13.42
CA ILE A 62 9.97 13.56 -13.39
C ILE A 62 9.16 14.72 -13.94
N ALA A 63 9.07 15.79 -13.15
CA ALA A 63 8.50 17.07 -13.58
C ALA A 63 9.64 18.04 -13.86
N GLU A 64 9.76 18.51 -15.10
CA GLU A 64 10.82 19.40 -15.54
C GLU A 64 10.28 20.79 -15.90
N TYR A 65 10.95 21.80 -15.41
CA TYR A 65 10.74 23.18 -15.80
C TYR A 65 12.12 23.83 -16.01
N ARG A 66 12.34 24.33 -17.22
CA ARG A 66 13.67 24.78 -17.68
C ARG A 66 14.67 23.64 -17.48
N ASP A 67 15.80 23.78 -16.96
CA ASP A 67 16.77 22.69 -16.75
C ASP A 67 16.71 22.07 -15.33
N HIS A 68 15.58 22.26 -14.64
CA HIS A 68 15.40 21.77 -13.28
C HIS A 68 14.34 20.68 -13.21
N ALA A 69 14.59 19.66 -12.41
CA ALA A 69 13.72 18.50 -12.29
C ALA A 69 13.34 18.23 -10.83
N ILE A 70 12.09 17.87 -10.63
CA ILE A 70 11.59 17.32 -9.38
C ILE A 70 11.20 15.88 -9.69
N THR A 71 11.71 14.93 -8.92
CA THR A 71 11.52 13.50 -9.20
C THR A 71 10.74 12.83 -8.08
N LEU A 72 9.73 12.06 -8.47
CA LEU A 72 9.03 11.14 -7.59
C LEU A 72 9.52 9.72 -7.87
N ASP A 73 9.96 9.02 -6.84
CA ASP A 73 10.36 7.61 -6.90
C ASP A 73 9.45 6.76 -6.02
N VAL A 74 8.78 5.79 -6.62
CA VAL A 74 8.02 4.76 -5.92
C VAL A 74 8.33 3.43 -6.58
N ASP A 75 9.05 2.56 -5.89
CA ASP A 75 9.34 1.21 -6.40
C ASP A 75 8.07 0.36 -6.30
N ILE A 76 7.44 0.12 -7.45
CA ILE A 76 6.16 -0.60 -7.54
C ILE A 76 6.32 -2.03 -7.05
N TYR A 77 7.36 -2.74 -7.46
CA TYR A 77 7.54 -4.15 -7.09
C TYR A 77 7.86 -4.31 -5.61
N LYS A 78 8.77 -3.51 -5.09
CA LYS A 78 9.12 -3.52 -3.66
C LYS A 78 7.89 -3.25 -2.79
N ASN A 79 7.09 -2.27 -3.15
CA ASN A 79 5.89 -1.91 -2.39
C ASN A 79 4.80 -2.98 -2.48
N THR A 80 4.54 -3.53 -3.66
CA THR A 80 3.50 -4.56 -3.82
C THR A 80 3.90 -5.89 -3.20
N ASP A 81 5.19 -6.24 -3.20
CA ASP A 81 5.69 -7.47 -2.58
C ASP A 81 5.79 -7.35 -1.05
N ALA A 82 5.96 -6.15 -0.51
CA ALA A 82 5.98 -5.92 0.93
C ALA A 82 4.64 -6.27 1.56
N PRO A 83 4.64 -6.83 2.79
CA PRO A 83 3.39 -7.13 3.49
C PRO A 83 2.64 -5.84 3.87
N GLY A 84 1.34 -5.97 4.15
CA GLY A 84 0.50 -4.85 4.56
C GLY A 84 0.09 -3.95 3.41
N PHE A 85 -0.34 -2.74 3.74
CA PHE A 85 -0.92 -1.78 2.79
C PHE A 85 -0.14 -0.48 2.65
N ASP A 86 0.95 -0.32 3.40
CA ASP A 86 1.76 0.89 3.35
C ASP A 86 2.56 0.97 2.04
N ILE A 87 2.70 2.18 1.54
CA ILE A 87 3.47 2.49 0.35
C ILE A 87 4.55 3.49 0.74
N GLU A 88 5.79 3.20 0.38
CA GLU A 88 6.92 4.09 0.63
C GLU A 88 7.39 4.70 -0.68
N GLY A 89 7.70 5.98 -0.64
CA GLY A 89 8.25 6.70 -1.78
C GLY A 89 9.13 7.85 -1.33
N LEU A 90 9.73 8.50 -2.31
CA LEU A 90 10.53 9.70 -2.05
C LEU A 90 10.37 10.73 -3.16
N ILE A 91 10.54 11.99 -2.78
CA ILE A 91 10.55 13.11 -3.70
C ILE A 91 11.91 13.78 -3.60
N LYS A 92 12.57 13.98 -4.73
CA LYS A 92 13.82 14.69 -4.82
C LYS A 92 13.59 16.02 -5.53
N THR A 93 13.93 17.12 -4.86
CA THR A 93 13.77 18.48 -5.42
C THR A 93 14.92 18.83 -6.36
N TYR A 94 14.77 19.94 -7.09
CA TYR A 94 15.82 20.44 -7.97
C TYR A 94 17.13 20.82 -7.22
N GLU A 95 17.02 21.15 -5.92
CA GLU A 95 18.17 21.42 -5.05
C GLU A 95 18.77 20.14 -4.44
N LYS A 96 18.29 18.97 -4.88
CA LYS A 96 18.67 17.65 -4.39
C LYS A 96 18.28 17.35 -2.95
N GLN A 97 17.33 18.10 -2.41
CA GLN A 97 16.70 17.77 -1.14
C GLN A 97 15.77 16.57 -1.33
N VAL A 98 15.82 15.63 -0.40
CA VAL A 98 15.03 14.40 -0.45
C VAL A 98 13.97 14.41 0.64
N TYR A 99 12.70 14.22 0.26
CA TYR A 99 11.60 14.00 1.18
C TYR A 99 11.15 12.55 1.06
N GLU A 100 11.35 11.76 2.10
CA GLU A 100 10.78 10.42 2.19
C GLU A 100 9.35 10.52 2.72
N PHE A 101 8.44 9.75 2.15
CA PHE A 101 7.04 9.72 2.59
C PHE A 101 6.50 8.30 2.64
N VAL A 102 5.45 8.14 3.44
CA VAL A 102 4.71 6.88 3.56
C VAL A 102 3.24 7.17 3.33
N VAL A 103 2.60 6.34 2.52
CA VAL A 103 1.15 6.33 2.35
C VAL A 103 0.62 5.18 3.19
N THR A 104 -0.06 5.50 4.27
CA THR A 104 -0.54 4.52 5.26
C THR A 104 -2.02 4.23 5.05
N GLY A 105 -2.34 2.95 4.90
CA GLY A 105 -3.73 2.48 4.85
C GLY A 105 -4.29 2.35 6.26
N ILE A 106 -5.33 3.11 6.56
CA ILE A 106 -6.05 3.07 7.83
C ILE A 106 -7.39 2.36 7.61
N THR A 107 -7.68 1.38 8.44
CA THR A 107 -8.94 0.64 8.37
C THR A 107 -9.89 1.05 9.50
N ASP A 108 -11.19 1.03 9.22
CA ASP A 108 -12.22 1.25 10.23
C ASP A 108 -12.34 0.06 11.19
N HIS A 109 -11.75 -1.05 10.81
CA HIS A 109 -11.91 -2.33 11.50
C HIS A 109 -10.60 -2.76 12.13
N GLU A 110 -10.42 -2.46 13.42
CA GLU A 110 -9.39 -3.07 14.23
C GLU A 110 -9.82 -4.49 14.59
N SER A 111 -9.43 -5.45 13.78
CA SER A 111 -9.59 -6.85 14.18
C SER A 111 -8.34 -7.28 14.93
N SER A 112 -8.38 -7.20 16.27
CA SER A 112 -7.39 -7.86 17.08
C SER A 112 -7.57 -9.37 16.97
N LEU A 113 -6.48 -10.09 16.61
CA LEU A 113 -6.47 -11.54 16.71
C LEU A 113 -6.50 -11.91 18.19
N ALA A 114 -7.40 -12.80 18.56
CA ALA A 114 -7.32 -13.46 19.85
C ALA A 114 -6.00 -14.26 19.91
N PRO A 115 -5.37 -14.40 21.08
CA PRO A 115 -4.21 -15.28 21.22
C PRO A 115 -4.56 -16.69 20.73
N TYR A 116 -3.71 -17.29 19.92
CA TYR A 116 -3.94 -18.66 19.46
C TYR A 116 -3.14 -19.66 20.28
N VAL A 117 -3.75 -20.82 20.48
CA VAL A 117 -3.16 -21.92 21.24
C VAL A 117 -2.14 -22.68 20.38
N ASP A 118 -2.41 -22.81 19.07
CA ASP A 118 -1.57 -23.55 18.14
C ASP A 118 -1.68 -22.99 16.71
N ASP A 119 -0.91 -23.58 15.80
CA ASP A 119 -0.89 -23.21 14.38
C ASP A 119 -2.23 -23.39 13.67
N GLN A 120 -3.00 -24.40 14.05
CA GLN A 120 -4.31 -24.65 13.43
C GLN A 120 -5.30 -23.56 13.79
N GLU A 121 -5.33 -23.15 15.05
CA GLU A 121 -6.18 -22.06 15.49
C GLU A 121 -5.78 -20.74 14.81
N ARG A 122 -4.49 -20.51 14.66
CA ARG A 122 -3.96 -19.36 13.90
C ARG A 122 -4.49 -19.35 12.46
N MET A 123 -4.40 -20.49 11.77
CA MET A 123 -4.87 -20.63 10.39
C MET A 123 -6.37 -20.39 10.29
N ILE A 124 -7.16 -20.89 11.23
CA ILE A 124 -8.62 -20.68 11.25
C ILE A 124 -8.95 -19.20 11.42
N GLN A 125 -8.30 -18.53 12.36
CA GLN A 125 -8.52 -17.11 12.63
C GLN A 125 -8.09 -16.23 11.46
N GLU A 126 -6.91 -16.47 10.89
CA GLU A 126 -6.42 -15.73 9.74
C GLU A 126 -7.28 -15.95 8.51
N THR A 127 -7.74 -17.18 8.26
CA THR A 127 -8.66 -17.49 7.16
C THR A 127 -9.95 -16.70 7.28
N ARG A 128 -10.50 -16.59 8.48
CA ARG A 128 -11.71 -15.80 8.74
C ARG A 128 -11.48 -14.32 8.38
N LYS A 129 -10.32 -13.76 8.76
CA LYS A 129 -9.96 -12.39 8.41
C LYS A 129 -9.81 -12.18 6.91
N PHE A 130 -9.19 -13.13 6.22
CA PHE A 130 -9.06 -13.06 4.77
C PHE A 130 -10.43 -13.05 4.10
N LYS A 131 -11.36 -13.89 4.57
CA LYS A 131 -12.74 -13.91 4.06
C LYS A 131 -13.46 -12.57 4.27
N GLU A 132 -13.39 -12.02 5.47
CA GLU A 132 -13.98 -10.73 5.82
C GLU A 132 -13.45 -9.62 4.90
N PHE A 133 -12.14 -9.59 4.70
CA PHE A 133 -11.50 -8.64 3.80
C PHE A 133 -11.95 -8.81 2.35
N LEU A 134 -12.02 -10.06 1.86
CA LEU A 134 -12.44 -10.37 0.48
C LEU A 134 -13.91 -10.05 0.22
N ASP A 135 -14.76 -10.12 1.24
CA ASP A 135 -16.18 -9.77 1.15
C ASP A 135 -16.42 -8.25 1.10
N GLY A 136 -15.36 -7.44 1.17
CA GLY A 136 -15.43 -5.99 1.04
C GLY A 136 -15.95 -5.25 2.28
N GLU A 137 -15.96 -5.91 3.44
CA GLU A 137 -16.38 -5.31 4.71
C GLU A 137 -15.35 -4.32 5.29
N THR A 138 -14.12 -4.36 4.79
CA THR A 138 -13.03 -3.49 5.26
C THR A 138 -12.92 -2.26 4.39
N ILE A 139 -13.10 -1.07 4.99
CA ILE A 139 -12.94 0.22 4.33
C ILE A 139 -11.55 0.74 4.62
N PHE A 140 -10.79 1.09 3.57
CA PHE A 140 -9.48 1.69 3.69
C PHE A 140 -9.54 3.18 3.41
N THR A 141 -8.89 3.95 4.30
CA THR A 141 -8.59 5.36 4.06
C THR A 141 -7.08 5.52 4.06
N TYR A 142 -6.55 6.14 3.01
CA TYR A 142 -5.11 6.37 2.91
C TYR A 142 -4.74 7.75 3.43
N ARG A 143 -3.64 7.81 4.18
CA ARG A 143 -3.04 9.06 4.66
C ARG A 143 -1.61 9.17 4.19
N TYR A 144 -1.22 10.35 3.78
CA TYR A 144 0.10 10.66 3.25
C TYR A 144 0.90 11.40 4.33
N ILE A 145 2.05 10.86 4.69
CA ILE A 145 2.86 11.34 5.80
C ILE A 145 4.30 11.49 5.34
N VAL A 146 4.87 12.69 5.49
CA VAL A 146 6.29 12.92 5.24
C VAL A 146 7.07 12.49 6.48
N LYS A 147 8.12 11.68 6.31
CA LYS A 147 8.96 11.23 7.42
C LYS A 147 9.56 12.43 8.15
N GLY A 148 9.46 12.43 9.47
CA GLY A 148 9.90 13.54 10.32
C GLY A 148 8.85 14.62 10.54
N SER A 149 7.67 14.52 9.94
CA SER A 149 6.54 15.43 10.14
C SER A 149 5.42 14.73 10.90
N GLU A 150 4.71 15.47 11.74
CA GLU A 150 3.52 14.98 12.44
C GLU A 150 2.24 15.18 11.62
N LYS A 151 2.32 15.93 10.52
CA LYS A 151 1.17 16.22 9.66
C LYS A 151 0.85 15.05 8.75
N SER A 152 -0.44 14.81 8.52
CA SER A 152 -0.93 13.86 7.54
C SER A 152 -1.87 14.52 6.56
N TYR A 153 -1.87 14.03 5.33
CA TYR A 153 -2.64 14.58 4.22
C TYR A 153 -3.52 13.50 3.61
N GLY A 154 -4.65 13.89 3.04
CA GLY A 154 -5.60 12.97 2.41
C GLY A 154 -5.22 12.56 0.99
N THR A 155 -4.43 13.39 0.31
CA THR A 155 -4.03 13.16 -1.09
C THR A 155 -2.56 13.54 -1.30
N MET A 156 -1.99 12.99 -2.37
CA MET A 156 -0.63 13.35 -2.80
C MET A 156 -0.50 14.84 -3.11
N GLN A 157 -1.50 15.42 -3.74
CA GLN A 157 -1.50 16.84 -4.08
C GLN A 157 -1.46 17.73 -2.83
N GLU A 158 -2.25 17.40 -1.81
CA GLU A 158 -2.23 18.11 -0.52
C GLU A 158 -0.85 18.01 0.14
N MET A 159 -0.25 16.83 0.12
CA MET A 159 1.10 16.63 0.65
C MET A 159 2.12 17.48 -0.10
N MET A 160 2.06 17.53 -1.42
CA MET A 160 2.94 18.37 -2.24
C MET A 160 2.81 19.85 -1.89
N LEU A 161 1.59 20.32 -1.68
CA LEU A 161 1.35 21.72 -1.26
C LEU A 161 1.94 22.03 0.10
N GLY A 162 2.08 21.04 0.98
CA GLY A 162 2.61 21.19 2.33
C GLY A 162 4.13 21.06 2.45
N LEU A 163 4.83 20.70 1.38
CA LEU A 163 6.30 20.56 1.40
C LEU A 163 7.04 21.88 1.45
#